data_777ea2f80be45d1bb012ea471e7b3813
#
_entry.id   777ea2f80be45d1bb012ea471e7b3813
#
_cell.length_a   1.000
_cell.length_b   1.000
_cell.length_c   1.000
_cell.angle_alpha   90.00
_cell.angle_beta   90.00
_cell.angle_gamma   90.00
#
_symmetry.space_group_name_H-M   'P 1'
#
loop_
_entity.id
_entity.type
_entity.pdbx_description
1 polymer ?
#
loop_
_entity_poly.entity_id
_entity_poly.type
_entity_poly.pdbx_seq_one_letter_code
_entity_poly.pdbx_strand_id
1 'polypeptide(L)'
;CIVTTIRFFAILSMDYYILGGIIMLDFSSEVFYRGECFYAYKYFGAHITDGGVMFRVYAPAARRVELIGEFNGWNGENSAMKNDGRGFYELFVPNACEGQMYKYRVYQANGRIVDKADPYAFASELRPGTASIIASLDKFKFTDSKWINSRTKLYDEPFNIYEIHFGSWKMPNGGITEESKPDELWYNYSEIADELIAYVKEHHFTHIEILPLAEHPFDGSWGYQAAGYFSATSRYGKPQDLMEFINKCHNNGIGVIIDFAFVHFVRDDYAMGMFDGTPLYEYPPSDVNQSEWGSYNFNLSKGEVQSFLMSSAAFWLDIYHFDGIRMDAISNAIYWMGNKDRGINDRALDFVRKMNWNLDNTFRNVILIAEDSTDFPNVTRPVEKGGLGFDYKWDLGWMNDTLEYFKLDPFLRQYHHNKINWSMAYFYNERYLLPLSHDEVVHGKATIVNKMWGLYGEKFSQARSLYTYTVSYTHLRAHETDQYLV
;
A
#
# COMPACT_ATOMS: atom_id res chain seq x y z
N CYS A 1 -26.91 21.31 -29.44
CA CYS A 1 -26.10 20.37 -28.66
C CYS A 1 -27.04 19.52 -27.80
N ILE A 2 -27.16 18.24 -28.13
CA ILE A 2 -27.95 17.28 -27.34
C ILE A 2 -26.99 16.70 -26.32
N VAL A 3 -27.24 16.94 -25.04
CA VAL A 3 -26.54 16.33 -23.93
C VAL A 3 -27.19 14.95 -23.70
N THR A 4 -26.49 13.89 -24.03
CA THR A 4 -26.97 12.54 -23.73
C THR A 4 -26.35 12.12 -22.41
N THR A 5 -27.16 12.07 -21.36
CA THR A 5 -26.77 11.53 -20.05
C THR A 5 -26.94 10.02 -20.12
N ILE A 6 -25.83 9.28 -20.10
CA ILE A 6 -25.87 7.82 -19.99
C ILE A 6 -25.69 7.49 -18.49
N ARG A 7 -26.75 7.04 -17.84
CA ARG A 7 -26.69 6.47 -16.49
C ARG A 7 -26.31 5.02 -16.59
N PHE A 8 -25.06 4.70 -16.22
CA PHE A 8 -24.68 3.34 -15.91
C PHE A 8 -25.09 3.02 -14.46
N PHE A 9 -25.97 2.06 -14.30
CA PHE A 9 -26.42 1.60 -13.00
C PHE A 9 -25.27 0.91 -12.26
N ALA A 10 -25.00 1.35 -11.03
CA ALA A 10 -24.38 0.66 -9.90
C ALA A 10 -22.86 0.65 -9.72
N ILE A 11 -22.02 1.31 -10.51
CA ILE A 11 -20.57 1.28 -10.26
C ILE A 11 -19.92 2.65 -10.10
N LEU A 12 -20.55 3.74 -10.53
CA LEU A 12 -19.94 5.07 -10.50
C LEU A 12 -20.96 6.12 -10.03
N SER A 13 -20.85 6.50 -8.78
CA SER A 13 -21.53 7.67 -8.23
C SER A 13 -20.84 8.98 -8.63
N MET A 14 -20.22 9.01 -9.80
CA MET A 14 -19.73 10.21 -10.47
C MET A 14 -20.53 10.43 -11.74
N ASP A 15 -21.09 11.65 -11.89
CA ASP A 15 -21.74 12.04 -13.12
C ASP A 15 -20.69 12.29 -14.20
N TYR A 16 -20.79 11.55 -15.30
CA TYR A 16 -19.92 11.74 -16.46
C TYR A 16 -20.60 12.68 -17.45
N TYR A 17 -19.91 13.73 -17.83
CA TYR A 17 -20.32 14.58 -18.95
C TYR A 17 -19.38 14.35 -20.14
N ILE A 18 -19.96 14.00 -21.30
CA ILE A 18 -19.22 13.91 -22.54
C ILE A 18 -19.36 15.24 -23.28
N LEU A 19 -18.31 16.06 -23.25
CA LEU A 19 -18.19 17.26 -24.07
C LEU A 19 -17.04 17.05 -25.06
N GLY A 20 -17.35 16.93 -26.35
CA GLY A 20 -16.33 16.80 -27.39
C GLY A 20 -15.47 15.51 -27.35
N GLY A 21 -15.98 14.40 -26.78
CA GLY A 21 -15.27 13.11 -26.72
C GLY A 21 -14.35 12.94 -25.49
N ILE A 22 -14.31 13.92 -24.57
CA ILE A 22 -13.54 13.83 -23.31
C ILE A 22 -14.51 13.50 -22.17
N ILE A 23 -14.24 12.43 -21.44
CA ILE A 23 -14.95 12.11 -20.21
C ILE A 23 -14.35 12.97 -19.09
N MET A 24 -15.09 13.97 -18.62
CA MET A 24 -14.72 14.74 -17.43
C MET A 24 -15.35 14.09 -16.20
N LEU A 25 -14.53 13.70 -15.25
CA LEU A 25 -14.92 13.28 -13.91
C LEU A 25 -15.18 14.53 -13.07
N ASP A 26 -16.44 14.75 -12.70
CA ASP A 26 -16.77 15.83 -11.79
C ASP A 26 -16.65 15.35 -10.33
N PHE A 27 -15.85 16.03 -9.51
CA PHE A 27 -15.70 15.71 -8.10
C PHE A 27 -16.98 16.06 -7.34
N SER A 28 -17.57 15.07 -6.66
CA SER A 28 -18.72 15.26 -5.79
C SER A 28 -18.34 15.19 -4.32
N SER A 29 -18.49 16.28 -3.59
CA SER A 29 -18.26 16.30 -2.14
C SER A 29 -19.20 15.36 -1.37
N GLU A 30 -20.43 15.14 -1.83
CA GLU A 30 -21.36 14.20 -1.21
C GLU A 30 -20.86 12.77 -1.32
N VAL A 31 -20.35 12.38 -2.49
CA VAL A 31 -19.74 11.08 -2.74
C VAL A 31 -18.51 10.89 -1.87
N PHE A 32 -17.70 11.95 -1.72
CA PHE A 32 -16.52 11.95 -0.86
C PHE A 32 -16.89 11.72 0.63
N TYR A 33 -17.88 12.42 1.14
CA TYR A 33 -18.36 12.27 2.52
C TYR A 33 -19.06 10.93 2.80
N ARG A 34 -19.65 10.29 1.78
CA ARG A 34 -20.22 8.94 1.92
C ARG A 34 -19.18 7.81 1.89
N GLY A 35 -17.91 8.14 1.66
CA GLY A 35 -16.86 7.14 1.52
C GLY A 35 -16.98 6.33 0.22
N GLU A 36 -17.35 6.99 -0.87
CA GLU A 36 -17.59 6.37 -2.18
C GLU A 36 -16.75 7.01 -3.30
N CYS A 37 -15.88 7.97 -2.96
CA CYS A 37 -15.02 8.64 -3.93
C CYS A 37 -13.76 7.82 -4.23
N PHE A 38 -13.81 7.07 -5.31
CA PHE A 38 -12.76 6.13 -5.73
C PHE A 38 -11.53 6.81 -6.35
N TYR A 39 -11.73 7.99 -6.93
CA TYR A 39 -10.72 8.73 -7.66
C TYR A 39 -10.46 10.12 -7.06
N ALA A 40 -10.49 10.23 -5.71
CA ALA A 40 -10.24 11.50 -5.03
C ALA A 40 -8.86 12.10 -5.39
N TYR A 41 -7.87 11.26 -5.71
CA TYR A 41 -6.56 11.71 -6.19
C TYR A 41 -6.59 12.45 -7.53
N LYS A 42 -7.65 12.32 -8.34
CA LYS A 42 -7.82 13.09 -9.57
C LYS A 42 -8.29 14.52 -9.30
N TYR A 43 -8.75 14.81 -8.08
CA TYR A 43 -9.19 16.13 -7.64
C TYR A 43 -8.21 16.76 -6.66
N PHE A 44 -7.82 16.05 -5.58
CA PHE A 44 -6.90 16.54 -4.57
C PHE A 44 -5.44 16.39 -5.01
N GLY A 45 -4.55 17.15 -4.36
CA GLY A 45 -3.15 17.17 -4.69
C GLY A 45 -2.77 18.34 -5.59
N ALA A 46 -1.58 18.25 -6.19
CA ALA A 46 -1.03 19.22 -7.12
C ALA A 46 -1.20 18.74 -8.56
N HIS A 47 -2.07 19.38 -9.33
CA HIS A 47 -2.36 19.03 -10.73
C HIS A 47 -1.81 20.06 -11.68
N ILE A 48 -0.90 19.61 -12.56
CA ILE A 48 -0.33 20.45 -13.62
C ILE A 48 -1.43 20.72 -14.66
N THR A 49 -1.61 21.98 -15.01
CA THR A 49 -2.59 22.44 -16.00
C THR A 49 -1.94 23.46 -16.93
N ASP A 50 -2.67 23.93 -17.93
CA ASP A 50 -2.17 24.99 -18.81
C ASP A 50 -1.81 26.26 -18.02
N GLY A 51 -0.55 26.64 -18.06
CA GLY A 51 -0.05 27.87 -17.46
C GLY A 51 0.29 27.82 -15.96
N GLY A 52 0.17 26.66 -15.29
CA GLY A 52 0.52 26.55 -13.88
C GLY A 52 0.05 25.25 -13.23
N VAL A 53 -0.14 25.29 -11.91
CA VAL A 53 -0.55 24.13 -11.11
C VAL A 53 -1.74 24.48 -10.23
N MET A 54 -2.74 23.61 -10.22
CA MET A 54 -3.89 23.68 -9.32
C MET A 54 -3.62 22.81 -8.09
N PHE A 55 -3.67 23.41 -6.92
CA PHE A 55 -3.51 22.72 -5.62
C PHE A 55 -4.84 22.63 -4.90
N ARG A 56 -5.17 21.45 -4.37
CA ARG A 56 -6.38 21.21 -3.59
C ARG A 56 -6.13 20.33 -2.40
N VAL A 57 -6.69 20.72 -1.24
CA VAL A 57 -6.58 19.97 0.01
C VAL A 57 -7.86 20.04 0.82
N TYR A 58 -8.16 18.98 1.57
CA TYR A 58 -9.29 18.90 2.50
C TYR A 58 -8.81 19.14 3.94
N ALA A 59 -9.34 20.20 4.58
CA ALA A 59 -8.98 20.60 5.95
C ALA A 59 -10.16 21.34 6.64
N PRO A 60 -11.27 20.66 6.95
CA PRO A 60 -12.55 21.29 7.30
C PRO A 60 -12.50 22.13 8.57
N ALA A 61 -11.66 21.79 9.54
CA ALA A 61 -11.52 22.56 10.79
C ALA A 61 -10.39 23.59 10.75
N ALA A 62 -9.59 23.66 9.69
CA ALA A 62 -8.56 24.68 9.56
C ALA A 62 -9.17 26.09 9.47
N ARG A 63 -8.56 27.03 10.21
CA ARG A 63 -8.97 28.45 10.16
C ARG A 63 -8.51 29.12 8.88
N ARG A 64 -7.37 28.68 8.34
CA ARG A 64 -6.76 29.16 7.10
C ARG A 64 -5.76 28.11 6.62
N VAL A 65 -5.59 28.01 5.32
CA VAL A 65 -4.50 27.26 4.68
C VAL A 65 -3.77 28.18 3.72
N GLU A 66 -2.45 28.19 3.81
CA GLU A 66 -1.57 28.89 2.86
C GLU A 66 -0.72 27.84 2.13
N LEU A 67 -0.51 28.07 0.85
CA LEU A 67 0.42 27.26 0.06
C LEU A 67 1.80 27.88 0.10
N ILE A 68 2.81 27.12 0.49
CA ILE A 68 4.21 27.54 0.52
C ILE A 68 5.06 26.59 -0.31
N GLY A 69 6.06 27.10 -1.01
CA GLY A 69 6.93 26.29 -1.85
C GLY A 69 8.01 27.10 -2.54
N GLU A 70 8.79 26.45 -3.39
CA GLU A 70 9.87 27.12 -4.12
C GLU A 70 9.37 28.23 -5.06
N PHE A 71 8.17 28.08 -5.62
CA PHE A 71 7.54 29.06 -6.50
C PHE A 71 7.21 30.41 -5.82
N ASN A 72 7.19 30.47 -4.47
CA ASN A 72 6.95 31.70 -3.71
C ASN A 72 7.99 31.95 -2.60
N GLY A 73 9.15 31.27 -2.68
CA GLY A 73 10.23 31.39 -1.69
C GLY A 73 9.81 30.95 -0.26
N TRP A 74 8.88 29.99 -0.16
CA TRP A 74 8.33 29.46 1.08
C TRP A 74 7.57 30.52 1.92
N ASN A 75 7.13 31.61 1.27
CA ASN A 75 6.35 32.68 1.89
C ASN A 75 4.87 32.52 1.52
N GLY A 76 4.03 32.23 2.53
CA GLY A 76 2.59 32.04 2.36
C GLY A 76 1.74 33.32 2.35
N GLU A 77 2.34 34.51 2.62
CA GLU A 77 1.60 35.75 2.87
C GLU A 77 0.57 36.12 1.80
N ASN A 78 0.94 35.88 0.53
CA ASN A 78 0.07 36.13 -0.63
C ASN A 78 -0.50 34.85 -1.26
N SER A 79 -0.39 33.71 -0.60
CA SER A 79 -0.75 32.38 -1.13
C SER A 79 -1.82 31.70 -0.27
N ALA A 80 -2.74 32.50 0.31
CA ALA A 80 -3.88 31.95 1.02
C ALA A 80 -4.81 31.22 0.05
N MET A 81 -5.11 29.97 0.37
CA MET A 81 -6.01 29.13 -0.42
C MET A 81 -7.47 29.54 -0.16
N LYS A 82 -8.28 29.46 -1.22
CA LYS A 82 -9.72 29.75 -1.13
C LYS A 82 -10.44 28.53 -0.58
N ASN A 83 -11.23 28.74 0.50
CA ASN A 83 -12.14 27.73 1.04
C ASN A 83 -13.52 27.85 0.39
N ASP A 84 -14.09 26.71 0.00
CA ASP A 84 -15.45 26.66 -0.57
C ASP A 84 -16.58 26.68 0.50
N GLY A 85 -16.21 26.79 1.78
CA GLY A 85 -17.13 26.75 2.93
C GLY A 85 -17.46 25.34 3.44
N ARG A 86 -16.96 24.28 2.78
CA ARG A 86 -17.13 22.86 3.17
C ARG A 86 -15.80 22.20 3.58
N GLY A 87 -14.74 23.00 3.66
CA GLY A 87 -13.41 22.53 4.05
C GLY A 87 -12.50 22.13 2.88
N PHE A 88 -12.93 22.36 1.65
CA PHE A 88 -12.09 22.18 0.47
C PHE A 88 -11.36 23.48 0.15
N TYR A 89 -10.03 23.44 0.23
CA TYR A 89 -9.15 24.55 -0.07
C TYR A 89 -8.53 24.38 -1.45
N GLU A 90 -8.52 25.44 -2.26
CA GLU A 90 -7.91 25.43 -3.58
C GLU A 90 -7.11 26.70 -3.88
N LEU A 91 -6.06 26.56 -4.68
CA LEU A 91 -5.28 27.69 -5.21
C LEU A 91 -4.62 27.29 -6.54
N PHE A 92 -4.84 28.11 -7.57
CA PHE A 92 -4.07 28.02 -8.80
C PHE A 92 -2.83 28.91 -8.69
N VAL A 93 -1.66 28.34 -8.97
CA VAL A 93 -0.38 29.04 -8.97
C VAL A 93 0.15 29.11 -10.40
N PRO A 94 0.12 30.30 -11.03
CA PRO A 94 0.67 30.47 -12.37
C PRO A 94 2.19 30.27 -12.35
N ASN A 95 2.72 29.65 -13.41
CA ASN A 95 4.13 29.34 -13.59
C ASN A 95 4.75 28.36 -12.56
N ALA A 96 4.00 27.82 -11.62
CA ALA A 96 4.46 26.67 -10.88
C ALA A 96 4.64 25.48 -11.83
N CYS A 97 5.67 24.66 -11.60
CA CYS A 97 6.02 23.59 -12.53
C CYS A 97 6.48 22.31 -11.80
N GLU A 98 6.54 21.24 -12.57
CA GLU A 98 7.03 19.95 -12.09
C GLU A 98 8.42 20.04 -11.48
N GLY A 99 8.63 19.25 -10.42
CA GLY A 99 9.87 19.18 -9.67
C GLY A 99 9.96 20.16 -8.51
N GLN A 100 9.14 21.21 -8.47
CA GLN A 100 9.14 22.14 -7.36
C GLN A 100 8.54 21.55 -6.09
N MET A 101 9.16 21.88 -4.96
CA MET A 101 8.73 21.45 -3.64
C MET A 101 7.69 22.40 -3.04
N TYR A 102 6.75 21.84 -2.27
CA TYR A 102 5.70 22.60 -1.61
C TYR A 102 5.21 21.95 -0.33
N LYS A 103 4.52 22.74 0.52
CA LYS A 103 3.75 22.33 1.71
C LYS A 103 2.50 23.17 1.87
N TYR A 104 1.58 22.69 2.70
CA TYR A 104 0.47 23.49 3.20
C TYR A 104 0.79 24.01 4.60
N ARG A 105 0.81 25.32 4.78
CA ARG A 105 0.85 25.95 6.11
C ARG A 105 -0.55 26.04 6.65
N VAL A 106 -0.86 25.17 7.60
CA VAL A 106 -2.19 25.02 8.16
C VAL A 106 -2.30 25.78 9.48
N TYR A 107 -3.20 26.74 9.52
CA TYR A 107 -3.62 27.42 10.74
C TYR A 107 -4.70 26.59 11.41
N GLN A 108 -4.31 25.74 12.29
CA GLN A 108 -5.12 24.68 12.89
C GLN A 108 -6.21 25.21 13.82
N ALA A 109 -7.30 24.45 14.00
CA ALA A 109 -8.39 24.76 14.91
C ALA A 109 -7.93 24.99 16.37
N ASN A 110 -6.92 24.23 16.81
CA ASN A 110 -6.32 24.32 18.15
C ASN A 110 -5.39 25.53 18.32
N GLY A 111 -5.18 26.36 17.30
CA GLY A 111 -4.36 27.56 17.33
C GLY A 111 -2.88 27.36 16.94
N ARG A 112 -2.44 26.13 16.69
CA ARG A 112 -1.08 25.88 16.15
C ARG A 112 -1.02 26.29 14.66
N ILE A 113 0.18 26.63 14.21
CA ILE A 113 0.51 26.80 12.80
C ILE A 113 1.53 25.70 12.47
N VAL A 114 1.20 24.86 11.51
CA VAL A 114 2.03 23.68 11.15
C VAL A 114 2.17 23.61 9.64
N ASP A 115 3.40 23.36 9.17
CA ASP A 115 3.66 23.11 7.75
C ASP A 115 3.51 21.62 7.47
N LYS A 116 2.45 21.25 6.74
CA LYS A 116 2.02 19.90 6.44
C LYS A 116 2.43 19.49 5.01
N ALA A 117 2.88 18.25 4.84
CA ALA A 117 2.95 17.62 3.52
C ALA A 117 1.52 17.44 2.96
N ASP A 118 1.41 17.38 1.66
CA ASP A 118 0.13 17.12 1.00
C ASP A 118 -0.26 15.64 1.17
N PRO A 119 -1.40 15.31 1.76
CA PRO A 119 -1.87 13.93 1.88
C PRO A 119 -2.05 13.21 0.54
N TYR A 120 -2.28 13.97 -0.54
CA TYR A 120 -2.44 13.46 -1.91
C TYR A 120 -1.23 13.74 -2.81
N ALA A 121 -0.05 14.02 -2.25
CA ALA A 121 1.15 14.25 -3.04
C ALA A 121 1.52 13.02 -3.88
N PHE A 122 1.89 13.22 -5.14
CA PHE A 122 2.30 12.17 -6.07
C PHE A 122 3.81 11.88 -6.03
N ALA A 123 4.58 12.75 -5.40
CA ALA A 123 6.00 12.56 -5.12
C ALA A 123 6.40 13.34 -3.87
N SER A 124 7.45 12.87 -3.21
CA SER A 124 7.95 13.43 -1.95
C SER A 124 9.43 13.72 -2.03
N GLU A 125 9.88 14.70 -1.24
CA GLU A 125 11.29 14.99 -1.03
C GLU A 125 11.98 13.78 -0.37
N LEU A 126 13.23 13.53 -0.78
CA LEU A 126 14.02 12.48 -0.14
C LEU A 126 14.27 12.83 1.32
N ARG A 127 14.06 11.85 2.19
CA ARG A 127 14.33 12.03 3.62
C ARG A 127 15.78 12.48 3.90
N PRO A 128 16.05 13.31 4.89
CA PRO A 128 15.15 13.77 5.98
C PRO A 128 14.21 14.91 5.58
N GLY A 129 14.19 15.32 4.31
CA GLY A 129 13.21 16.27 3.81
C GLY A 129 11.77 15.78 3.96
N THR A 130 10.83 16.72 4.01
CA THR A 130 9.42 16.42 4.31
C THR A 130 8.45 17.19 3.42
N ALA A 131 8.94 17.75 2.32
CA ALA A 131 8.11 18.45 1.37
C ALA A 131 7.45 17.49 0.37
N SER A 132 6.32 17.90 -0.15
CA SER A 132 5.71 17.30 -1.33
C SER A 132 6.34 17.88 -2.60
N ILE A 133 6.37 17.10 -3.68
CA ILE A 133 6.92 17.52 -4.98
C ILE A 133 5.80 17.51 -6.01
N ILE A 134 5.73 18.55 -6.83
CA ILE A 134 4.84 18.61 -8.00
C ILE A 134 5.34 17.58 -9.02
N ALA A 135 4.53 16.56 -9.31
CA ALA A 135 4.90 15.50 -10.24
C ALA A 135 3.81 15.27 -11.28
N SER A 136 4.24 15.03 -12.53
CA SER A 136 3.38 14.58 -13.61
C SER A 136 3.34 13.05 -13.61
N LEU A 137 2.15 12.45 -13.70
CA LEU A 137 1.94 11.01 -13.74
C LEU A 137 1.68 10.49 -15.17
N ASP A 138 1.47 11.36 -16.13
CA ASP A 138 1.06 11.04 -17.51
C ASP A 138 2.21 10.96 -18.51
N LYS A 139 3.43 11.21 -18.08
CA LYS A 139 4.63 11.21 -18.96
C LYS A 139 5.12 9.82 -19.33
N PHE A 140 4.83 8.80 -18.53
CA PHE A 140 5.20 7.43 -18.84
C PHE A 140 4.13 6.76 -19.71
N LYS A 141 4.55 5.97 -20.69
CA LYS A 141 3.64 5.22 -21.56
C LYS A 141 3.90 3.74 -21.40
N PHE A 142 2.97 3.06 -20.75
CA PHE A 142 3.00 1.62 -20.60
C PHE A 142 2.89 0.90 -21.95
N THR A 143 3.56 -0.25 -22.06
CA THR A 143 3.51 -1.14 -23.22
C THR A 143 2.97 -2.53 -22.83
N ASP A 144 2.36 -2.63 -21.68
CA ASP A 144 1.94 -3.85 -20.99
C ASP A 144 0.49 -4.29 -21.25
N SER A 145 -0.20 -3.67 -22.20
CA SER A 145 -1.63 -3.93 -22.48
C SER A 145 -1.91 -5.42 -22.75
N LYS A 146 -0.96 -6.17 -23.33
CA LYS A 146 -1.10 -7.61 -23.50
C LYS A 146 -1.21 -8.32 -22.15
N TRP A 147 -0.36 -7.97 -21.21
CA TRP A 147 -0.35 -8.52 -19.84
C TRP A 147 -1.67 -8.19 -19.13
N ILE A 148 -2.01 -6.91 -19.01
CA ILE A 148 -3.23 -6.44 -18.33
C ILE A 148 -4.50 -7.15 -18.86
N ASN A 149 -4.58 -7.38 -20.18
CA ASN A 149 -5.72 -8.07 -20.79
C ASN A 149 -5.74 -9.58 -20.56
N SER A 150 -4.60 -10.21 -20.29
CA SER A 150 -4.47 -11.67 -20.13
C SER A 150 -4.37 -12.13 -18.68
N ARG A 151 -4.14 -11.23 -17.71
CA ARG A 151 -4.03 -11.61 -16.29
C ARG A 151 -5.32 -12.24 -15.76
N THR A 152 -5.18 -13.19 -14.84
CA THR A 152 -6.26 -13.95 -14.22
C THR A 152 -6.18 -13.85 -12.71
N LYS A 153 -7.19 -14.37 -12.01
CA LYS A 153 -7.17 -14.51 -10.53
C LYS A 153 -6.31 -15.69 -10.05
N LEU A 154 -5.74 -16.47 -10.95
CA LEU A 154 -4.86 -17.62 -10.69
C LEU A 154 -5.46 -18.72 -9.80
N TYR A 155 -6.79 -18.86 -9.73
CA TYR A 155 -7.43 -19.87 -8.89
C TYR A 155 -7.12 -21.31 -9.31
N ASP A 156 -6.88 -21.54 -10.62
CA ASP A 156 -6.60 -22.83 -11.22
C ASP A 156 -5.21 -22.90 -11.88
N GLU A 157 -4.32 -21.95 -11.56
CA GLU A 157 -2.98 -21.83 -12.12
C GLU A 157 -1.93 -21.76 -11.02
N PRO A 158 -0.66 -22.09 -11.30
CA PRO A 158 0.42 -21.93 -10.34
C PRO A 158 0.58 -20.46 -9.92
N PHE A 159 0.56 -20.19 -8.62
CA PHE A 159 0.77 -18.89 -8.04
C PHE A 159 1.92 -18.94 -7.05
N ASN A 160 3.07 -18.44 -7.46
CA ASN A 160 4.32 -18.49 -6.72
C ASN A 160 4.87 -17.07 -6.57
N ILE A 161 4.86 -16.52 -5.36
CA ILE A 161 5.19 -15.14 -5.06
C ILE A 161 6.58 -15.03 -4.44
N TYR A 162 7.37 -14.09 -4.92
CA TYR A 162 8.62 -13.66 -4.30
C TYR A 162 8.41 -12.32 -3.60
N GLU A 163 8.38 -12.33 -2.27
CA GLU A 163 8.22 -11.14 -1.44
C GLU A 163 9.58 -10.46 -1.26
N ILE A 164 9.62 -9.15 -1.48
CA ILE A 164 10.85 -8.36 -1.34
C ILE A 164 10.61 -7.04 -0.60
N HIS A 165 11.59 -6.63 0.22
CA HIS A 165 11.81 -5.25 0.57
C HIS A 165 12.76 -4.64 -0.46
N PHE A 166 12.29 -3.69 -1.23
CA PHE A 166 13.00 -3.18 -2.40
C PHE A 166 14.40 -2.65 -2.06
N GLY A 167 14.50 -1.88 -0.97
CA GLY A 167 15.75 -1.24 -0.56
C GLY A 167 16.80 -2.20 0.01
N SER A 168 16.45 -3.41 0.44
CA SER A 168 17.39 -4.37 1.02
C SER A 168 17.61 -5.63 0.17
N TRP A 169 16.87 -5.79 -0.93
CA TRP A 169 17.07 -6.93 -1.82
C TRP A 169 18.50 -6.92 -2.39
N LYS A 170 18.97 -5.74 -2.80
CA LYS A 170 20.36 -5.48 -3.18
C LYS A 170 20.68 -4.02 -2.90
N MET A 171 21.87 -3.76 -2.41
CA MET A 171 22.33 -2.39 -2.13
C MET A 171 23.60 -2.06 -2.89
N PRO A 172 23.76 -0.79 -3.31
CA PRO A 172 25.04 -0.30 -3.88
C PRO A 172 26.18 -0.50 -2.89
N ASN A 173 27.38 -0.73 -3.40
CA ASN A 173 28.61 -0.81 -2.61
C ASN A 173 28.62 -1.82 -1.44
N GLY A 174 27.69 -2.80 -1.44
CA GLY A 174 27.59 -3.82 -0.42
C GLY A 174 26.92 -3.38 0.89
N GLY A 175 26.28 -2.22 0.91
CA GLY A 175 25.48 -1.75 2.05
C GLY A 175 25.76 -0.29 2.46
N ILE A 176 25.05 0.17 3.48
CA ILE A 176 25.16 1.53 4.03
C ILE A 176 26.41 1.64 4.90
N THR A 177 27.20 2.69 4.69
CA THR A 177 28.34 3.07 5.52
C THR A 177 28.16 4.49 6.04
N GLU A 178 28.99 4.90 7.01
CA GLU A 178 28.98 6.30 7.54
C GLU A 178 29.30 7.34 6.46
N GLU A 179 29.94 6.95 5.38
CA GLU A 179 30.32 7.83 4.25
C GLU A 179 29.27 7.88 3.14
N SER A 180 28.25 7.02 3.19
CA SER A 180 27.21 6.95 2.17
C SER A 180 26.34 8.20 2.16
N LYS A 181 26.12 8.78 0.98
CA LYS A 181 25.20 9.92 0.83
C LYS A 181 23.75 9.45 0.71
N PRO A 182 22.77 10.26 1.11
CA PRO A 182 21.35 9.89 1.07
C PRO A 182 20.83 9.44 -0.29
N ASP A 183 21.36 9.98 -1.38
CA ASP A 183 21.00 9.67 -2.76
C ASP A 183 21.78 8.50 -3.38
N GLU A 184 22.76 7.95 -2.64
CA GLU A 184 23.59 6.81 -3.05
C GLU A 184 23.30 5.53 -2.26
N LEU A 185 22.31 5.56 -1.37
CA LEU A 185 22.03 4.44 -0.44
C LEU A 185 21.35 3.25 -1.12
N TRP A 186 20.55 3.49 -2.15
CA TRP A 186 19.73 2.49 -2.80
C TRP A 186 19.87 2.52 -4.31
N TYR A 187 19.61 1.40 -4.96
CA TYR A 187 19.39 1.37 -6.40
C TYR A 187 18.06 2.03 -6.77
N ASN A 188 18.02 2.63 -7.94
CA ASN A 188 16.78 3.14 -8.53
C ASN A 188 15.87 1.97 -8.94
N TYR A 189 14.54 2.20 -8.95
CA TYR A 189 13.54 1.22 -9.39
C TYR A 189 13.89 0.61 -10.75
N SER A 190 14.31 1.41 -11.72
CA SER A 190 14.60 0.95 -13.07
C SER A 190 15.96 0.24 -13.19
N GLU A 191 16.94 0.59 -12.36
CA GLU A 191 18.30 0.01 -12.39
C GLU A 191 18.32 -1.46 -11.96
N ILE A 192 17.56 -1.81 -10.93
CA ILE A 192 17.53 -3.16 -10.38
C ILE A 192 16.60 -4.10 -11.16
N ALA A 193 15.75 -3.55 -12.04
CA ALA A 193 14.66 -4.29 -12.68
C ALA A 193 15.17 -5.53 -13.44
N ASP A 194 16.17 -5.37 -14.29
CA ASP A 194 16.64 -6.45 -15.16
C ASP A 194 17.24 -7.61 -14.36
N GLU A 195 17.97 -7.31 -13.28
CA GLU A 195 18.57 -8.32 -12.41
C GLU A 195 17.53 -9.06 -11.57
N LEU A 196 16.58 -8.32 -11.00
CA LEU A 196 15.49 -8.92 -10.23
C LEU A 196 14.59 -9.79 -11.11
N ILE A 197 14.26 -9.34 -12.32
CA ILE A 197 13.49 -10.12 -13.30
C ILE A 197 14.23 -11.41 -13.67
N ALA A 198 15.55 -11.35 -13.91
CA ALA A 198 16.35 -12.53 -14.21
C ALA A 198 16.31 -13.54 -13.06
N TYR A 199 16.48 -13.08 -11.81
CA TYR A 199 16.41 -13.91 -10.61
C TYR A 199 15.03 -14.57 -10.45
N VAL A 200 13.96 -13.80 -10.56
CA VAL A 200 12.57 -14.27 -10.44
C VAL A 200 12.26 -15.37 -11.47
N LYS A 201 12.72 -15.18 -12.73
CA LYS A 201 12.55 -16.17 -13.81
C LYS A 201 13.38 -17.43 -13.59
N GLU A 202 14.63 -17.29 -13.16
CA GLU A 202 15.51 -18.44 -12.86
C GLU A 202 14.93 -19.33 -11.77
N HIS A 203 14.27 -18.72 -10.77
CA HIS A 203 13.67 -19.44 -9.65
C HIS A 203 12.17 -19.76 -9.86
N HIS A 204 11.64 -19.52 -11.05
CA HIS A 204 10.26 -19.86 -11.44
C HIS A 204 9.16 -19.18 -10.58
N PHE A 205 9.43 -18.00 -10.04
CA PHE A 205 8.38 -17.18 -9.45
C PHE A 205 7.49 -16.56 -10.52
N THR A 206 6.21 -16.43 -10.23
CA THR A 206 5.21 -15.85 -11.14
C THR A 206 4.96 -14.37 -10.87
N HIS A 207 5.11 -13.98 -9.60
CA HIS A 207 4.87 -12.62 -9.11
C HIS A 207 5.95 -12.17 -8.15
N ILE A 208 6.11 -10.85 -8.08
CA ILE A 208 6.88 -10.15 -7.05
C ILE A 208 5.86 -9.45 -6.15
N GLU A 209 5.93 -9.66 -4.83
CA GLU A 209 5.23 -8.86 -3.85
C GLU A 209 6.23 -7.92 -3.18
N ILE A 210 5.93 -6.62 -3.22
CA ILE A 210 6.85 -5.59 -2.72
C ILE A 210 6.27 -5.02 -1.43
N LEU A 211 7.06 -5.04 -0.33
CA LEU A 211 6.73 -4.37 0.92
C LEU A 211 6.34 -2.91 0.65
N PRO A 212 5.62 -2.24 1.57
CA PRO A 212 4.97 -0.96 1.26
C PRO A 212 5.91 0.07 0.60
N LEU A 213 5.51 0.55 -0.58
CA LEU A 213 6.23 1.57 -1.33
C LEU A 213 5.72 2.99 -1.06
N ALA A 214 4.71 3.16 -0.22
CA ALA A 214 4.26 4.47 0.22
C ALA A 214 5.39 5.24 0.92
N GLU A 215 5.48 6.56 0.69
CA GLU A 215 6.52 7.37 1.32
C GLU A 215 6.41 7.32 2.85
N HIS A 216 7.55 7.19 3.52
CA HIS A 216 7.64 7.01 4.97
C HIS A 216 8.91 7.65 5.53
N PRO A 217 8.91 8.19 6.78
CA PRO A 217 10.07 8.88 7.35
C PRO A 217 11.16 7.93 7.85
N PHE A 218 10.78 6.74 8.35
CA PHE A 218 11.67 5.85 9.07
C PHE A 218 11.95 4.56 8.26
N ASP A 219 13.22 4.35 7.87
CA ASP A 219 13.62 3.19 7.07
C ASP A 219 13.33 1.85 7.74
N GLY A 220 13.52 1.79 9.06
CA GLY A 220 13.26 0.58 9.85
C GLY A 220 11.79 0.17 9.94
N SER A 221 10.86 1.00 9.42
CA SER A 221 9.45 0.63 9.29
C SER A 221 9.15 -0.17 8.04
N TRP A 222 10.10 -0.28 7.09
CA TRP A 222 9.94 -0.92 5.77
C TRP A 222 8.73 -0.42 4.97
N GLY A 223 8.27 0.80 5.25
CA GLY A 223 7.13 1.42 4.61
C GLY A 223 5.80 1.24 5.33
N TYR A 224 5.71 0.41 6.38
CA TYR A 224 4.46 0.22 7.12
C TYR A 224 4.02 1.45 7.91
N GLN A 225 4.93 2.38 8.25
CA GLN A 225 4.58 3.67 8.86
C GLN A 225 4.52 4.77 7.80
N ALA A 226 3.55 4.68 6.90
CA ALA A 226 3.41 5.57 5.76
C ALA A 226 3.02 7.00 6.16
N ALA A 227 3.59 7.98 5.43
CA ALA A 227 3.27 9.40 5.48
C ALA A 227 2.60 9.90 4.18
N GLY A 228 2.89 9.26 3.04
CA GLY A 228 2.43 9.68 1.71
C GLY A 228 1.78 8.54 0.94
N TYR A 229 0.46 8.40 1.02
CA TYR A 229 -0.31 7.28 0.47
C TYR A 229 -0.43 7.26 -1.06
N PHE A 230 -0.10 8.36 -1.74
CA PHE A 230 -0.11 8.50 -3.20
C PHE A 230 1.29 8.77 -3.77
N SER A 231 2.32 8.71 -2.93
CA SER A 231 3.70 8.94 -3.31
C SER A 231 4.49 7.66 -3.18
N ALA A 232 5.00 7.14 -4.29
CA ALA A 232 6.02 6.11 -4.24
C ALA A 232 7.27 6.68 -3.56
N THR A 233 7.86 5.92 -2.63
CA THR A 233 8.98 6.43 -1.85
C THR A 233 10.11 6.92 -2.74
N SER A 234 10.56 8.13 -2.44
CA SER A 234 11.65 8.82 -3.17
C SER A 234 13.03 8.16 -3.01
N ARG A 235 13.15 7.21 -2.08
CA ARG A 235 14.39 6.43 -1.87
C ARG A 235 14.88 5.74 -3.11
N TYR A 236 13.97 5.25 -3.93
CA TYR A 236 14.28 4.39 -5.09
C TYR A 236 14.03 5.09 -6.41
N GLY A 237 13.85 6.42 -6.41
CA GLY A 237 13.71 7.21 -7.63
C GLY A 237 12.37 7.95 -7.75
N LYS A 238 12.01 8.24 -8.99
CA LYS A 238 10.80 9.01 -9.34
C LYS A 238 9.62 8.08 -9.64
N PRO A 239 8.38 8.59 -9.65
CA PRO A 239 7.21 7.81 -10.06
C PRO A 239 7.38 7.06 -11.39
N GLN A 240 7.99 7.71 -12.39
CA GLN A 240 8.23 7.12 -13.71
C GLN A 240 9.19 5.92 -13.68
N ASP A 241 10.15 5.92 -12.75
CA ASP A 241 11.10 4.80 -12.59
C ASP A 241 10.38 3.54 -12.07
N LEU A 242 9.41 3.71 -11.15
CA LEU A 242 8.56 2.60 -10.70
C LEU A 242 7.62 2.11 -11.81
N MET A 243 7.05 3.03 -12.60
CA MET A 243 6.24 2.66 -13.77
C MET A 243 7.07 1.84 -14.77
N GLU A 244 8.31 2.24 -15.02
CA GLU A 244 9.24 1.50 -15.90
C GLU A 244 9.54 0.11 -15.35
N PHE A 245 9.81 -0.01 -14.06
CA PHE A 245 10.03 -1.28 -13.38
C PHE A 245 8.84 -2.24 -13.60
N ILE A 246 7.63 -1.80 -13.31
CA ILE A 246 6.41 -2.60 -13.45
C ILE A 246 6.18 -2.98 -14.92
N ASN A 247 6.32 -2.02 -15.84
CA ASN A 247 6.19 -2.28 -17.27
C ASN A 247 7.20 -3.32 -17.76
N LYS A 248 8.45 -3.31 -17.26
CA LYS A 248 9.44 -4.35 -17.55
C LYS A 248 9.04 -5.72 -17.00
N CYS A 249 8.52 -5.78 -15.76
CA CYS A 249 8.00 -7.03 -15.18
C CYS A 249 6.90 -7.64 -16.05
N HIS A 250 5.89 -6.86 -16.42
CA HIS A 250 4.78 -7.29 -17.26
C HIS A 250 5.22 -7.79 -18.64
N ASN A 251 6.13 -7.06 -19.30
CA ASN A 251 6.68 -7.47 -20.58
C ASN A 251 7.53 -8.74 -20.50
N ASN A 252 7.95 -9.15 -19.31
CA ASN A 252 8.64 -10.41 -19.04
C ASN A 252 7.74 -11.52 -18.47
N GLY A 253 6.43 -11.28 -18.36
CA GLY A 253 5.46 -12.26 -17.87
C GLY A 253 5.45 -12.43 -16.36
N ILE A 254 5.83 -11.39 -15.61
CA ILE A 254 5.88 -11.35 -14.14
C ILE A 254 4.86 -10.34 -13.64
N GLY A 255 3.95 -10.75 -12.75
CA GLY A 255 3.04 -9.84 -12.07
C GLY A 255 3.71 -9.14 -10.88
N VAL A 256 3.14 -8.01 -10.47
CA VAL A 256 3.64 -7.21 -9.35
C VAL A 256 2.51 -6.88 -8.38
N ILE A 257 2.69 -7.23 -7.11
CA ILE A 257 1.74 -7.00 -6.03
C ILE A 257 2.35 -5.96 -5.08
N ILE A 258 1.53 -5.03 -4.61
CA ILE A 258 1.95 -4.06 -3.59
C ILE A 258 1.39 -4.44 -2.23
N ASP A 259 2.21 -4.32 -1.21
CA ASP A 259 1.76 -4.39 0.18
C ASP A 259 1.19 -3.02 0.63
N PHE A 260 0.03 -3.03 1.25
CA PHE A 260 -0.75 -1.84 1.55
C PHE A 260 -1.17 -1.78 3.03
N ALA A 261 -0.44 -0.97 3.80
CA ALA A 261 -0.74 -0.69 5.20
C ALA A 261 -1.86 0.36 5.30
N PHE A 262 -3.13 -0.07 5.35
CA PHE A 262 -4.28 0.84 5.34
C PHE A 262 -4.94 1.06 6.70
N VAL A 263 -4.50 0.36 7.75
CA VAL A 263 -5.14 0.46 9.08
C VAL A 263 -4.53 1.54 9.96
N HIS A 264 -3.29 1.96 9.70
CA HIS A 264 -2.58 2.95 10.50
C HIS A 264 -1.60 3.78 9.68
N PHE A 265 -1.14 4.92 10.21
CA PHE A 265 -0.19 5.84 9.58
C PHE A 265 0.71 6.53 10.61
N VAL A 266 1.82 7.13 10.14
CA VAL A 266 2.83 7.75 10.99
C VAL A 266 2.31 8.96 11.76
N ARG A 267 2.90 9.22 12.94
CA ARG A 267 2.48 10.30 13.86
C ARG A 267 3.22 11.63 13.69
N ASP A 268 4.15 11.69 12.75
CA ASP A 268 4.98 12.89 12.53
C ASP A 268 4.14 14.13 12.24
N ASP A 269 4.50 15.24 12.87
CA ASP A 269 3.74 16.51 12.82
C ASP A 269 3.57 17.05 11.39
N TYR A 270 4.50 16.76 10.48
CA TYR A 270 4.41 17.19 9.09
C TYR A 270 3.44 16.33 8.25
N ALA A 271 3.10 15.13 8.72
CA ALA A 271 2.22 14.18 8.04
C ALA A 271 0.73 14.44 8.36
N MET A 272 -0.11 13.42 8.18
CA MET A 272 -1.57 13.55 8.25
C MET A 272 -2.12 13.73 9.68
N GLY A 273 -1.40 13.29 10.72
CA GLY A 273 -1.89 13.35 12.11
C GLY A 273 -2.29 14.76 12.52
N MET A 274 -3.47 14.91 13.13
CA MET A 274 -4.03 16.21 13.54
C MET A 274 -3.92 17.27 12.44
N PHE A 275 -4.24 16.91 11.20
CA PHE A 275 -3.93 17.71 10.01
C PHE A 275 -4.44 19.15 10.10
N ASP A 276 -5.70 19.34 10.47
CA ASP A 276 -6.35 20.64 10.64
C ASP A 276 -6.50 21.07 12.12
N GLY A 277 -5.84 20.36 13.02
CA GLY A 277 -5.90 20.56 14.48
C GLY A 277 -7.00 19.75 15.16
N THR A 278 -7.67 18.90 14.38
CA THR A 278 -8.61 17.89 14.88
C THR A 278 -8.16 16.49 14.42
N PRO A 279 -8.64 15.41 15.01
CA PRO A 279 -8.38 14.05 14.50
C PRO A 279 -9.16 13.84 13.18
N LEU A 280 -8.61 14.38 12.08
CA LEU A 280 -9.23 14.34 10.76
C LEU A 280 -9.22 12.93 10.18
N TYR A 281 -8.07 12.29 10.13
CA TYR A 281 -7.88 10.95 9.57
C TYR A 281 -7.94 9.86 10.65
N GLU A 282 -7.45 10.14 11.84
CA GLU A 282 -7.35 9.22 12.96
C GLU A 282 -8.60 9.20 13.84
N TYR A 283 -8.69 8.17 14.69
CA TYR A 283 -9.67 8.16 15.77
C TYR A 283 -9.40 9.30 16.76
N PRO A 284 -10.44 9.89 17.39
CA PRO A 284 -10.25 10.81 18.50
C PRO A 284 -9.43 10.18 19.63
N PRO A 285 -8.77 10.99 20.48
CA PRO A 285 -8.00 10.49 21.61
C PRO A 285 -8.80 9.49 22.46
N SER A 286 -8.38 8.25 22.43
CA SER A 286 -9.01 7.10 23.06
C SER A 286 -8.03 5.92 23.10
N ASP A 287 -8.43 4.81 23.66
CA ASP A 287 -7.67 3.55 23.68
C ASP A 287 -7.55 2.86 22.30
N VAL A 288 -8.24 3.36 21.27
CA VAL A 288 -8.14 2.89 19.88
C VAL A 288 -7.47 3.89 18.93
N ASN A 289 -7.04 5.05 19.44
CA ASN A 289 -6.42 6.08 18.62
C ASN A 289 -5.02 5.70 18.10
N GLN A 290 -4.28 4.90 18.87
CA GLN A 290 -2.91 4.52 18.55
C GLN A 290 -2.80 3.01 18.38
N SER A 291 -2.01 2.60 17.37
CA SER A 291 -1.67 1.20 17.18
C SER A 291 -0.61 0.74 18.20
N GLU A 292 -0.44 -0.56 18.31
CA GLU A 292 0.65 -1.17 19.09
C GLU A 292 2.05 -0.85 18.53
N TRP A 293 2.14 -0.45 17.26
CA TRP A 293 3.38 -0.03 16.58
C TRP A 293 3.69 1.46 16.75
N GLY A 294 2.96 2.20 17.60
CA GLY A 294 3.20 3.60 17.90
C GLY A 294 2.74 4.59 16.82
N SER A 295 1.92 4.17 15.89
CA SER A 295 1.30 4.97 14.83
C SER A 295 -0.15 5.36 15.20
N TYR A 296 -0.78 6.26 14.43
CA TYR A 296 -2.21 6.56 14.54
C TYR A 296 -3.03 5.54 13.75
N ASN A 297 -4.13 5.06 14.32
CA ASN A 297 -5.11 4.25 13.60
C ASN A 297 -6.06 5.14 12.79
N PHE A 298 -6.27 4.80 11.51
CA PHE A 298 -7.29 5.44 10.69
C PHE A 298 -8.68 5.23 11.27
N ASN A 299 -9.48 6.29 11.29
CA ASN A 299 -10.89 6.20 11.64
C ASN A 299 -11.71 5.68 10.45
N LEU A 300 -11.75 4.37 10.30
CA LEU A 300 -12.43 3.69 9.19
C LEU A 300 -13.96 3.86 9.21
N SER A 301 -14.53 4.53 10.22
CA SER A 301 -15.95 4.87 10.26
C SER A 301 -16.31 6.17 9.53
N LYS A 302 -15.31 7.00 9.19
CA LYS A 302 -15.50 8.28 8.50
C LYS A 302 -15.50 8.11 6.99
N GLY A 303 -16.49 8.66 6.29
CA GLY A 303 -16.60 8.54 4.85
C GLY A 303 -15.42 9.18 4.10
N GLU A 304 -14.95 10.36 4.54
CA GLU A 304 -13.79 11.03 3.94
C GLU A 304 -12.51 10.20 4.09
N VAL A 305 -12.33 9.47 5.19
CA VAL A 305 -11.20 8.55 5.39
C VAL A 305 -11.34 7.32 4.51
N GLN A 306 -12.55 6.78 4.40
CA GLN A 306 -12.85 5.67 3.48
C GLN A 306 -12.56 6.06 2.02
N SER A 307 -12.98 7.27 1.60
CA SER A 307 -12.69 7.79 0.25
C SER A 307 -11.19 7.98 0.01
N PHE A 308 -10.45 8.47 1.01
CA PHE A 308 -9.00 8.62 0.94
C PHE A 308 -8.31 7.26 0.71
N LEU A 309 -8.62 6.26 1.52
CA LEU A 309 -7.99 4.93 1.46
C LEU A 309 -8.39 4.15 0.20
N MET A 310 -9.67 4.18 -0.19
CA MET A 310 -10.11 3.56 -1.45
C MET A 310 -9.45 4.22 -2.66
N SER A 311 -9.35 5.55 -2.63
CA SER A 311 -8.68 6.30 -3.68
C SER A 311 -7.18 5.97 -3.74
N SER A 312 -6.53 5.75 -2.60
CA SER A 312 -5.13 5.31 -2.56
C SER A 312 -4.96 3.90 -3.14
N ALA A 313 -5.79 2.94 -2.73
CA ALA A 313 -5.74 1.60 -3.31
C ALA A 313 -5.97 1.60 -4.84
N ALA A 314 -6.96 2.38 -5.30
CA ALA A 314 -7.22 2.56 -6.72
C ALA A 314 -6.05 3.22 -7.46
N PHE A 315 -5.38 4.19 -6.84
CA PHE A 315 -4.23 4.89 -7.42
C PHE A 315 -3.08 3.93 -7.76
N TRP A 316 -2.72 3.02 -6.87
CA TRP A 316 -1.66 2.04 -7.13
C TRP A 316 -2.00 1.11 -8.30
N LEU A 317 -3.27 0.75 -8.46
CA LEU A 317 -3.74 -0.10 -9.56
C LEU A 317 -3.90 0.67 -10.88
N ASP A 318 -4.40 1.91 -10.84
CA ASP A 318 -4.71 2.74 -12.02
C ASP A 318 -3.45 3.39 -12.61
N ILE A 319 -2.58 3.91 -11.75
CA ILE A 319 -1.43 4.73 -12.16
C ILE A 319 -0.17 3.89 -12.36
N TYR A 320 0.07 2.92 -11.48
CA TYR A 320 1.27 2.07 -11.55
C TYR A 320 1.04 0.71 -12.19
N HIS A 321 -0.23 0.33 -12.45
CA HIS A 321 -0.60 -0.96 -13.03
C HIS A 321 -0.26 -2.18 -12.16
N PHE A 322 -0.20 -2.06 -10.85
CA PHE A 322 -0.04 -3.24 -9.99
C PHE A 322 -1.11 -4.30 -10.28
N ASP A 323 -0.75 -5.57 -10.20
CA ASP A 323 -1.64 -6.70 -10.46
C ASP A 323 -2.46 -7.11 -9.25
N GLY A 324 -2.05 -6.67 -8.08
CA GLY A 324 -2.74 -6.98 -6.84
C GLY A 324 -2.30 -6.13 -5.68
N ILE A 325 -3.05 -6.27 -4.59
CA ILE A 325 -2.80 -5.62 -3.31
C ILE A 325 -2.83 -6.68 -2.22
N ARG A 326 -1.76 -6.79 -1.45
CA ARG A 326 -1.77 -7.47 -0.15
C ARG A 326 -2.14 -6.43 0.90
N MET A 327 -3.20 -6.67 1.63
CA MET A 327 -3.67 -5.78 2.70
C MET A 327 -3.14 -6.26 4.05
N ASP A 328 -2.33 -5.42 4.65
CA ASP A 328 -1.67 -5.63 5.93
C ASP A 328 -2.64 -5.58 7.11
N ALA A 329 -2.40 -6.42 8.12
CA ALA A 329 -3.07 -6.39 9.43
C ALA A 329 -4.61 -6.33 9.37
N ILE A 330 -5.24 -7.16 8.52
CA ILE A 330 -6.71 -7.22 8.38
C ILE A 330 -7.38 -7.50 9.73
N SER A 331 -6.71 -8.25 10.62
CA SER A 331 -7.18 -8.48 12.00
C SER A 331 -7.53 -7.18 12.73
N ASN A 332 -6.78 -6.09 12.50
CA ASN A 332 -6.99 -4.78 13.12
C ASN A 332 -8.18 -4.01 12.51
N ALA A 333 -8.60 -4.38 11.29
CA ALA A 333 -9.86 -3.91 10.71
C ALA A 333 -11.06 -4.76 11.17
N ILE A 334 -10.87 -6.07 11.34
CA ILE A 334 -11.93 -7.00 11.80
C ILE A 334 -12.31 -6.74 13.24
N TYR A 335 -11.32 -6.70 14.11
CA TYR A 335 -11.52 -6.55 15.57
C TYR A 335 -10.90 -5.25 16.06
N TRP A 336 -11.50 -4.65 17.07
CA TRP A 336 -10.92 -3.48 17.71
C TRP A 336 -9.51 -3.80 18.22
N MET A 337 -8.49 -3.11 17.68
CA MET A 337 -7.06 -3.31 18.00
C MET A 337 -6.58 -4.75 17.72
N GLY A 338 -7.12 -5.42 16.72
CA GLY A 338 -6.77 -6.80 16.37
C GLY A 338 -7.17 -7.86 17.42
N ASN A 339 -7.89 -7.47 18.47
CA ASN A 339 -8.21 -8.32 19.62
C ASN A 339 -9.67 -8.78 19.60
N LYS A 340 -9.89 -10.09 19.44
CA LYS A 340 -11.22 -10.72 19.45
C LYS A 340 -12.07 -10.36 20.68
N ASP A 341 -11.45 -10.26 21.86
CA ASP A 341 -12.16 -9.99 23.11
C ASP A 341 -12.74 -8.57 23.16
N ARG A 342 -12.25 -7.67 22.31
CA ARG A 342 -12.77 -6.30 22.16
C ARG A 342 -13.97 -6.20 21.20
N GLY A 343 -14.32 -7.30 20.54
CA GLY A 343 -15.42 -7.38 19.60
C GLY A 343 -15.10 -6.89 18.20
N ILE A 344 -16.07 -7.07 17.31
CA ILE A 344 -15.96 -6.75 15.89
C ILE A 344 -16.08 -5.22 15.67
N ASN A 345 -15.29 -4.68 14.75
CA ASN A 345 -15.42 -3.31 14.25
C ASN A 345 -16.28 -3.32 12.96
N ASP A 346 -17.60 -3.35 13.14
CA ASP A 346 -18.55 -3.46 12.02
C ASP A 346 -18.34 -2.41 10.94
N ARG A 347 -17.99 -1.15 11.32
CA ARG A 347 -17.77 -0.07 10.38
C ARG A 347 -16.51 -0.30 9.51
N ALA A 348 -15.46 -0.82 10.10
CA ALA A 348 -14.26 -1.17 9.36
C ALA A 348 -14.50 -2.38 8.45
N LEU A 349 -15.25 -3.39 8.89
CA LEU A 349 -15.65 -4.52 8.04
C LEU A 349 -16.50 -4.07 6.84
N ASP A 350 -17.46 -3.18 7.04
CA ASP A 350 -18.27 -2.63 5.96
C ASP A 350 -17.40 -1.84 4.97
N PHE A 351 -16.39 -1.12 5.46
CA PHE A 351 -15.42 -0.44 4.62
C PHE A 351 -14.58 -1.43 3.80
N VAL A 352 -14.03 -2.49 4.43
CA VAL A 352 -13.24 -3.51 3.72
C VAL A 352 -14.05 -4.16 2.61
N ARG A 353 -15.30 -4.56 2.89
CA ARG A 353 -16.22 -5.11 1.87
C ARG A 353 -16.45 -4.13 0.72
N LYS A 354 -16.72 -2.87 1.05
CA LYS A 354 -16.92 -1.79 0.07
C LYS A 354 -15.67 -1.62 -0.81
N MET A 355 -14.50 -1.54 -0.20
CA MET A 355 -13.23 -1.37 -0.91
C MET A 355 -12.96 -2.55 -1.85
N ASN A 356 -13.02 -3.78 -1.35
CA ASN A 356 -12.75 -4.97 -2.14
C ASN A 356 -13.74 -5.14 -3.29
N TRP A 357 -15.05 -4.93 -3.03
CA TRP A 357 -16.07 -4.98 -4.07
C TRP A 357 -15.82 -3.97 -5.19
N ASN A 358 -15.46 -2.75 -4.82
CA ASN A 358 -15.16 -1.70 -5.80
C ASN A 358 -13.89 -2.01 -6.60
N LEU A 359 -12.81 -2.43 -5.95
CA LEU A 359 -11.55 -2.78 -6.62
C LEU A 359 -11.76 -3.91 -7.61
N ASP A 360 -12.45 -4.98 -7.22
CA ASP A 360 -12.73 -6.15 -8.07
C ASP A 360 -13.59 -5.81 -9.28
N ASN A 361 -14.60 -4.94 -9.12
CA ASN A 361 -15.48 -4.53 -10.20
C ASN A 361 -14.87 -3.46 -11.13
N THR A 362 -13.88 -2.71 -10.66
CA THR A 362 -13.26 -1.61 -11.43
C THR A 362 -12.03 -2.10 -12.20
N PHE A 363 -11.19 -2.89 -11.56
CA PHE A 363 -9.93 -3.36 -12.12
C PHE A 363 -10.00 -4.84 -12.49
N ARG A 364 -9.91 -5.12 -13.80
CA ARG A 364 -10.05 -6.47 -14.29
C ARG A 364 -9.02 -7.43 -13.68
N ASN A 365 -9.51 -8.47 -13.00
CA ASN A 365 -8.69 -9.57 -12.47
C ASN A 365 -7.55 -9.14 -11.56
N VAL A 366 -7.68 -8.03 -10.83
CA VAL A 366 -6.71 -7.71 -9.78
C VAL A 366 -6.82 -8.76 -8.66
N ILE A 367 -5.71 -9.03 -7.99
CA ILE A 367 -5.63 -10.01 -6.91
C ILE A 367 -5.65 -9.27 -5.57
N LEU A 368 -6.57 -9.64 -4.68
CA LEU A 368 -6.70 -9.07 -3.35
C LEU A 368 -6.31 -10.13 -2.31
N ILE A 369 -5.26 -9.86 -1.54
CA ILE A 369 -4.71 -10.79 -0.56
C ILE A 369 -4.88 -10.21 0.84
N ALA A 370 -5.40 -11.02 1.77
CA ALA A 370 -5.54 -10.66 3.18
C ALA A 370 -4.39 -11.24 4.01
N GLU A 371 -3.67 -10.39 4.74
CA GLU A 371 -2.88 -10.84 5.87
C GLU A 371 -3.78 -10.77 7.13
N ASP A 372 -4.28 -11.92 7.54
CA ASP A 372 -5.16 -12.06 8.70
C ASP A 372 -4.74 -13.22 9.59
N SER A 373 -4.35 -12.90 10.81
CA SER A 373 -3.90 -13.87 11.82
C SER A 373 -5.06 -14.53 12.59
N THR A 374 -6.31 -14.22 12.24
CA THR A 374 -7.49 -14.69 12.99
C THR A 374 -8.22 -15.83 12.29
N ASP A 375 -9.13 -16.45 13.01
CA ASP A 375 -10.07 -17.44 12.49
C ASP A 375 -11.40 -16.83 11.99
N PHE A 376 -11.41 -15.52 11.66
CA PHE A 376 -12.58 -14.86 11.11
C PHE A 376 -13.00 -15.55 9.80
N PRO A 377 -14.29 -15.94 9.66
CA PRO A 377 -14.73 -16.76 8.55
C PRO A 377 -15.06 -15.93 7.30
N ASN A 378 -15.02 -16.60 6.15
CA ASN A 378 -15.43 -16.05 4.85
C ASN A 378 -14.62 -14.83 4.39
N VAL A 379 -13.33 -14.77 4.73
CA VAL A 379 -12.43 -13.71 4.28
C VAL A 379 -12.32 -13.74 2.75
N THR A 380 -12.17 -14.92 2.15
CA THR A 380 -12.02 -15.10 0.70
C THR A 380 -13.35 -15.37 -0.04
N ARG A 381 -14.47 -15.27 0.67
CA ARG A 381 -15.79 -15.41 0.05
C ARG A 381 -16.19 -14.09 -0.63
N PRO A 382 -16.82 -14.11 -1.81
CA PRO A 382 -17.32 -12.90 -2.47
C PRO A 382 -18.24 -12.07 -1.58
N VAL A 383 -18.21 -10.75 -1.72
CA VAL A 383 -19.00 -9.81 -0.92
C VAL A 383 -20.50 -10.07 -1.06
N GLU A 384 -20.97 -10.36 -2.28
CA GLU A 384 -22.37 -10.67 -2.58
C GLU A 384 -22.85 -11.96 -1.91
N LYS A 385 -21.92 -12.80 -1.47
CA LYS A 385 -22.21 -14.03 -0.70
C LYS A 385 -21.93 -13.86 0.80
N GLY A 386 -21.74 -12.61 1.25
CA GLY A 386 -21.56 -12.27 2.67
C GLY A 386 -20.11 -12.38 3.17
N GLY A 387 -19.13 -12.51 2.27
CA GLY A 387 -17.70 -12.51 2.62
C GLY A 387 -17.06 -11.14 2.66
N LEU A 388 -15.72 -11.10 2.81
CA LEU A 388 -14.95 -9.86 2.76
C LEU A 388 -14.46 -9.53 1.33
N GLY A 389 -14.50 -10.49 0.40
CA GLY A 389 -14.18 -10.27 -1.02
C GLY A 389 -12.69 -10.34 -1.36
N PHE A 390 -11.86 -10.90 -0.50
CA PHE A 390 -10.47 -11.22 -0.86
C PHE A 390 -10.38 -12.43 -1.80
N ASP A 391 -9.35 -12.47 -2.61
CA ASP A 391 -9.06 -13.63 -3.45
C ASP A 391 -8.31 -14.70 -2.69
N TYR A 392 -7.37 -14.28 -1.83
CA TYR A 392 -6.52 -15.14 -1.03
C TYR A 392 -6.38 -14.62 0.40
N LYS A 393 -6.08 -15.53 1.31
CA LYS A 393 -5.72 -15.27 2.70
C LYS A 393 -4.41 -15.99 3.04
N TRP A 394 -3.48 -15.33 3.72
CA TRP A 394 -2.29 -15.98 4.25
C TRP A 394 -2.68 -17.01 5.32
N ASP A 395 -2.14 -18.23 5.22
CA ASP A 395 -2.29 -19.27 6.24
C ASP A 395 -1.16 -19.15 7.27
N LEU A 396 -1.29 -18.20 8.19
CA LEU A 396 -0.32 -18.00 9.28
C LEU A 396 -0.31 -19.17 10.27
N GLY A 397 -1.42 -19.90 10.41
CA GLY A 397 -1.51 -21.13 11.20
C GLY A 397 -0.61 -22.21 10.65
N TRP A 398 -0.70 -22.49 9.34
CA TRP A 398 0.19 -23.40 8.63
C TRP A 398 1.66 -22.99 8.78
N MET A 399 1.98 -21.70 8.61
CA MET A 399 3.32 -21.17 8.72
C MET A 399 3.93 -21.47 10.10
N ASN A 400 3.25 -21.09 11.15
CA ASN A 400 3.71 -21.29 12.52
C ASN A 400 3.92 -22.78 12.85
N ASP A 401 2.91 -23.61 12.59
CA ASP A 401 2.96 -25.04 12.88
C ASP A 401 4.06 -25.74 12.08
N THR A 402 4.22 -25.40 10.80
CA THR A 402 5.25 -25.99 9.93
C THR A 402 6.66 -25.59 10.37
N LEU A 403 6.89 -24.30 10.68
CA LEU A 403 8.19 -23.85 11.19
C LEU A 403 8.52 -24.47 12.54
N GLU A 404 7.55 -24.62 13.44
CA GLU A 404 7.75 -25.32 14.70
C GLU A 404 8.10 -26.80 14.49
N TYR A 405 7.43 -27.49 13.55
CA TYR A 405 7.75 -28.88 13.23
C TYR A 405 9.20 -29.05 12.75
N PHE A 406 9.67 -28.17 11.87
CA PHE A 406 11.03 -28.27 11.35
C PHE A 406 12.11 -27.85 12.35
N LYS A 407 11.77 -27.11 13.41
CA LYS A 407 12.66 -26.83 14.55
C LYS A 407 12.86 -28.03 15.47
N LEU A 408 11.93 -29.00 15.48
CA LEU A 408 12.03 -30.19 16.34
C LEU A 408 13.16 -31.11 15.90
N ASP A 409 13.78 -31.77 16.88
CA ASP A 409 14.61 -32.92 16.63
C ASP A 409 13.85 -33.98 15.82
N PRO A 410 14.37 -34.50 14.70
CA PRO A 410 13.71 -35.49 13.88
C PRO A 410 13.15 -36.69 14.65
N PHE A 411 13.85 -37.12 15.73
CA PHE A 411 13.37 -38.17 16.59
C PHE A 411 12.03 -37.84 17.27
N LEU A 412 11.79 -36.58 17.59
CA LEU A 412 10.56 -36.11 18.23
C LEU A 412 9.43 -35.89 17.23
N ARG A 413 9.71 -35.66 15.94
CA ARG A 413 8.72 -35.33 14.91
C ARG A 413 7.64 -36.40 14.76
N GLN A 414 7.94 -37.66 15.02
CA GLN A 414 6.96 -38.75 14.99
C GLN A 414 5.81 -38.56 15.98
N TYR A 415 5.97 -37.74 17.02
CA TYR A 415 4.94 -37.43 18.01
C TYR A 415 4.22 -36.11 17.72
N HIS A 416 4.62 -35.39 16.66
CA HIS A 416 4.13 -34.03 16.34
C HIS A 416 3.63 -33.88 14.90
N HIS A 417 3.21 -34.98 14.26
CA HIS A 417 2.69 -34.94 12.89
C HIS A 417 1.47 -34.01 12.73
N ASN A 418 0.72 -33.78 13.80
CA ASN A 418 -0.37 -32.83 13.81
C ASN A 418 0.05 -31.42 13.35
N LYS A 419 1.29 -31.00 13.60
CA LYS A 419 1.80 -29.68 13.16
C LYS A 419 1.88 -29.52 11.64
N ILE A 420 2.01 -30.58 10.87
CA ILE A 420 2.00 -30.51 9.40
C ILE A 420 0.70 -31.01 8.77
N ASN A 421 -0.18 -31.66 9.57
CA ASN A 421 -1.44 -32.20 9.05
C ASN A 421 -2.66 -31.34 9.46
N TRP A 422 -2.53 -30.52 10.48
CA TRP A 422 -3.68 -29.80 11.05
C TRP A 422 -4.31 -28.84 10.03
N SER A 423 -3.51 -28.19 9.21
CA SER A 423 -3.99 -27.31 8.13
C SER A 423 -4.95 -28.02 7.17
N MET A 424 -4.80 -29.34 6.97
CA MET A 424 -5.70 -30.12 6.13
C MET A 424 -7.14 -30.18 6.66
N ALA A 425 -7.34 -29.95 7.98
CA ALA A 425 -8.67 -29.93 8.58
C ALA A 425 -9.51 -28.69 8.16
N TYR A 426 -8.84 -27.61 7.81
CA TYR A 426 -9.49 -26.33 7.42
C TYR A 426 -9.10 -25.84 6.03
N PHE A 427 -8.30 -26.57 5.29
CA PHE A 427 -7.69 -26.20 4.01
C PHE A 427 -8.70 -25.65 2.98
N TYR A 428 -9.93 -26.12 3.00
CA TYR A 428 -11.00 -25.71 2.08
C TYR A 428 -11.92 -24.61 2.63
N ASN A 429 -11.66 -24.09 3.84
CA ASN A 429 -12.49 -23.04 4.42
C ASN A 429 -12.29 -21.70 3.72
N GLU A 430 -11.08 -21.44 3.27
CA GLU A 430 -10.66 -20.23 2.55
C GLU A 430 -9.76 -20.61 1.35
N ARG A 431 -9.47 -19.68 0.48
CA ARG A 431 -8.40 -19.83 -0.52
C ARG A 431 -7.09 -19.36 0.11
N TYR A 432 -6.36 -20.33 0.64
CA TYR A 432 -5.12 -20.06 1.36
C TYR A 432 -3.92 -19.87 0.44
N LEU A 433 -3.04 -18.94 0.82
CA LEU A 433 -1.68 -18.77 0.36
C LEU A 433 -0.75 -19.17 1.50
N LEU A 434 0.22 -20.04 1.27
CA LEU A 434 1.15 -20.51 2.30
C LEU A 434 2.34 -19.55 2.43
N PRO A 435 2.41 -18.67 3.44
CA PRO A 435 3.46 -17.67 3.53
C PRO A 435 4.68 -18.21 4.26
N LEU A 436 5.87 -17.87 3.76
CA LEU A 436 7.11 -17.84 4.52
C LEU A 436 7.62 -16.39 4.45
N SER A 437 6.90 -15.48 5.09
CA SER A 437 7.00 -14.04 4.92
C SER A 437 8.20 -13.43 5.64
N HIS A 438 8.47 -12.16 5.30
CA HIS A 438 9.51 -11.34 5.94
C HIS A 438 9.39 -11.31 7.46
N ASP A 439 8.18 -11.29 8.02
CA ASP A 439 7.94 -11.27 9.47
C ASP A 439 8.63 -12.44 10.22
N GLU A 440 8.86 -13.55 9.53
CA GLU A 440 9.49 -14.70 10.14
C GLU A 440 11.03 -14.67 10.10
N VAL A 441 11.64 -13.75 9.35
CA VAL A 441 13.09 -13.74 9.14
C VAL A 441 13.79 -12.47 9.62
N VAL A 442 13.10 -11.59 10.33
CA VAL A 442 13.57 -10.26 10.74
C VAL A 442 13.64 -10.05 12.25
N HIS A 443 14.21 -8.96 12.72
CA HIS A 443 14.19 -8.44 14.12
C HIS A 443 14.43 -9.51 15.20
N GLY A 444 15.59 -10.12 15.18
CA GLY A 444 15.97 -11.14 16.18
C GLY A 444 15.37 -12.52 15.94
N LYS A 445 14.57 -12.71 14.89
CA LYS A 445 14.22 -14.01 14.34
C LYS A 445 15.38 -14.53 13.46
N ALA A 446 15.44 -15.82 13.21
CA ALA A 446 16.49 -16.43 12.40
C ALA A 446 16.02 -16.60 10.95
N THR A 447 16.96 -16.65 9.98
CA THR A 447 16.63 -17.06 8.59
C THR A 447 15.93 -18.42 8.59
N ILE A 448 15.16 -18.73 7.53
CA ILE A 448 14.45 -20.01 7.41
C ILE A 448 15.43 -21.19 7.58
N VAL A 449 16.62 -21.12 6.97
CA VAL A 449 17.65 -22.14 7.14
C VAL A 449 18.08 -22.26 8.61
N ASN A 450 18.29 -21.15 9.31
CA ASN A 450 18.72 -21.16 10.70
C ASN A 450 17.64 -21.64 11.68
N LYS A 451 16.36 -21.53 11.31
CA LYS A 451 15.24 -22.10 12.07
C LYS A 451 15.20 -23.62 12.03
N MET A 452 15.81 -24.26 11.03
CA MET A 452 15.85 -25.71 10.91
C MET A 452 16.68 -26.35 12.04
N TRP A 453 16.29 -27.55 12.45
CA TRP A 453 17.02 -28.32 13.45
C TRP A 453 18.38 -28.83 12.90
N GLY A 454 19.36 -29.02 13.79
CA GLY A 454 20.61 -29.68 13.50
C GLY A 454 21.80 -28.76 13.26
N LEU A 455 22.92 -29.38 12.84
CA LEU A 455 24.13 -28.68 12.46
C LEU A 455 23.94 -27.97 11.12
N TYR A 456 24.80 -27.00 10.82
CA TYR A 456 24.67 -26.13 9.65
C TYR A 456 24.41 -26.87 8.32
N GLY A 457 25.17 -27.94 8.05
CA GLY A 457 24.99 -28.75 6.83
C GLY A 457 23.63 -29.48 6.77
N GLU A 458 23.12 -29.93 7.92
CA GLU A 458 21.82 -30.61 8.01
C GLU A 458 20.65 -29.68 7.79
N LYS A 459 20.80 -28.43 8.23
CA LYS A 459 19.77 -27.37 8.07
C LYS A 459 19.39 -27.12 6.61
N PHE A 460 20.36 -27.15 5.69
CA PHE A 460 20.07 -26.97 4.26
C PHE A 460 19.23 -28.13 3.69
N SER A 461 19.49 -29.37 4.12
CA SER A 461 18.68 -30.50 3.68
C SER A 461 17.23 -30.40 4.18
N GLN A 462 17.06 -29.94 5.40
CA GLN A 462 15.72 -29.72 5.97
C GLN A 462 15.00 -28.53 5.34
N ALA A 463 15.69 -27.42 5.06
CA ALA A 463 15.13 -26.30 4.32
C ALA A 463 14.67 -26.72 2.92
N ARG A 464 15.46 -27.54 2.21
CA ARG A 464 15.02 -28.12 0.93
C ARG A 464 13.74 -28.95 1.08
N SER A 465 13.63 -29.75 2.14
CA SER A 465 12.42 -30.54 2.41
C SER A 465 11.21 -29.64 2.68
N LEU A 466 11.38 -28.57 3.48
CA LEU A 466 10.35 -27.56 3.73
C LEU A 466 9.89 -26.91 2.40
N TYR A 467 10.82 -26.42 1.58
CA TYR A 467 10.47 -25.78 0.31
C TYR A 467 9.83 -26.79 -0.67
N THR A 468 10.28 -28.03 -0.72
CA THR A 468 9.64 -29.07 -1.56
C THR A 468 8.19 -29.32 -1.12
N TYR A 469 7.94 -29.32 0.18
CA TYR A 469 6.58 -29.43 0.72
C TYR A 469 5.75 -28.20 0.35
N THR A 470 6.30 -27.00 0.49
CA THR A 470 5.60 -25.74 0.24
C THR A 470 5.24 -25.55 -1.25
N VAL A 471 6.16 -25.84 -2.19
CA VAL A 471 5.94 -25.61 -3.63
C VAL A 471 4.83 -26.47 -4.25
N SER A 472 4.33 -27.48 -3.53
CA SER A 472 3.17 -28.26 -3.97
C SER A 472 1.86 -27.49 -3.86
N TYR A 473 1.89 -26.27 -3.28
CA TYR A 473 0.72 -25.42 -3.02
C TYR A 473 1.02 -23.99 -3.48
N THR A 474 -0.02 -23.16 -3.58
CA THR A 474 0.12 -21.70 -3.76
C THR A 474 0.85 -21.11 -2.55
N HIS A 475 1.95 -20.42 -2.77
CA HIS A 475 2.83 -19.97 -1.69
C HIS A 475 3.50 -18.63 -1.97
N LEU A 476 4.03 -18.04 -0.90
CA LEU A 476 4.84 -16.83 -0.87
C LEU A 476 6.16 -17.12 -0.14
N ARG A 477 7.25 -16.61 -0.67
CA ARG A 477 8.57 -16.68 -0.04
C ARG A 477 9.21 -15.29 0.00
N ALA A 478 9.62 -14.88 1.20
CA ALA A 478 10.45 -13.69 1.39
C ALA A 478 11.88 -13.89 0.86
N HIS A 479 12.51 -12.83 0.40
CA HIS A 479 13.96 -12.82 0.25
C HIS A 479 14.62 -12.76 1.63
N GLU A 480 15.81 -13.33 1.73
CA GLU A 480 16.59 -13.34 2.95
C GLU A 480 17.96 -12.73 2.66
N THR A 481 18.21 -11.55 3.22
CA THR A 481 19.51 -10.86 3.14
C THR A 481 19.98 -10.48 4.53
N ASP A 482 21.27 -10.26 4.70
CA ASP A 482 21.85 -9.84 5.97
C ASP A 482 21.30 -8.49 6.46
N GLN A 483 20.72 -7.71 5.56
CA GLN A 483 20.15 -6.38 5.84
C GLN A 483 18.77 -6.42 6.50
N TYR A 484 18.07 -7.55 6.48
CA TYR A 484 16.88 -7.75 7.30
C TYR A 484 17.22 -7.95 8.79
N LEU A 485 18.47 -8.26 9.10
CA LEU A 485 18.91 -8.60 10.44
C LEU A 485 19.43 -7.41 11.24
N VAL A 486 19.25 -6.20 10.74
CA VAL A 486 19.71 -4.95 11.41
C VAL A 486 18.64 -4.38 12.33
#